data_ae78fe409c25dfbece77d0fac2f14f73
#
_entry.id   ae78fe409c25dfbece77d0fac2f14f73
#
_cell.length_a   1.000
_cell.length_b   1.000
_cell.length_c   1.000
_cell.angle_alpha   90.00
_cell.angle_beta   90.00
_cell.angle_gamma   90.00
#
_symmetry.space_group_name_H-M   'P 1'
#
loop_
_entity.id
_entity.type
_entity.pdbx_description
1 polymer ?
#
loop_
_entity_poly.entity_id
_entity_poly.type
_entity_poly.pdbx_seq_one_letter_code
_entity_poly.pdbx_strand_id
1 'polypeptide(L)'
;MFLLFAFAAFAASAQTTETKPDTAQEKKVWTPNKVIPVAEFYPGGVEAMYKDLYKELKYPPLARRNRVQGEVILSFVLNEDGSTSSFKVLRNAGAGTGEEAVRVVQLLKFDAPGYKMNATMPILFKL
;
A
#
# COMPACT_ATOMS: atom_id res chain seq x y z
N MET A 1 -52.27 26.90 -14.07
CA MET A 1 -51.86 26.62 -13.94
C MET A 1 -50.87 26.06 -13.78
N PHE A 2 -50.56 25.89 -13.85
CA PHE A 2 -49.73 25.44 -13.77
C PHE A 2 -48.78 24.97 -13.27
N LEU A 3 -48.57 24.90 -13.13
CA LEU A 3 -47.76 24.66 -12.72
C LEU A 3 -46.89 24.00 -12.44
N LEU A 4 -46.73 23.86 -12.63
CA LEU A 4 -45.94 23.39 -12.48
C LEU A 4 -44.99 22.88 -12.15
N PHE A 5 -44.91 22.93 -12.27
CA PHE A 5 -43.98 22.62 -12.00
C PHE A 5 -43.09 22.15 -11.72
N ALA A 6 -42.97 22.14 -11.77
CA ALA A 6 -42.05 21.90 -11.54
C ALA A 6 -41.22 21.36 -11.12
N PHE A 7 -41.12 21.24 -11.22
CA PHE A 7 -40.20 20.82 -10.83
C PHE A 7 -39.38 20.26 -10.52
N ALA A 8 -39.33 20.20 -10.60
CA ALA A 8 -38.40 19.81 -10.28
C ALA A 8 -37.72 19.29 -9.96
N ALA A 9 -37.69 19.18 -10.05
CA ALA A 9 -36.86 18.77 -9.71
C ALA A 9 -36.00 18.37 -9.49
N PHE A 10 -35.90 18.44 -9.69
CA PHE A 10 -34.95 18.15 -9.47
C PHE A 10 -34.29 17.65 -9.06
N ALA A 11 -34.42 17.60 -8.99
CA ALA A 11 -33.68 17.33 -8.60
C ALA A 11 -33.05 16.74 -8.33
N ALA A 12 -33.21 16.55 -8.52
CA ALA A 12 -32.54 16.12 -8.22
C ALA A 12 -31.71 15.79 -8.03
N SER A 13 -31.70 15.85 -8.17
CA SER A 13 -30.79 15.72 -7.98
C SER A 13 -30.08 15.34 -7.58
N ALA A 14 -30.30 15.19 -7.62
CA ALA A 14 -29.51 15.10 -7.29
C ALA A 14 -28.80 14.57 -6.89
N GLN A 15 -28.97 14.33 -6.98
CA GLN A 15 -28.27 14.10 -6.56
C GLN A 15 -27.47 13.50 -6.41
N THR A 16 -27.46 13.27 -6.69
CA THR A 16 -26.70 12.92 -6.55
C THR A 16 -25.90 12.50 -6.15
N THR A 17 -25.72 12.41 -6.16
CA THR A 17 -24.97 12.29 -5.73
C THR A 17 -24.33 11.90 -4.96
N GLU A 18 -24.23 11.80 -4.66
CA GLU A 18 -23.73 11.55 -3.77
C GLU A 18 -23.18 10.49 -3.48
N THR A 19 -22.94 9.72 -3.78
CA THR A 19 -22.45 8.61 -3.71
C THR A 19 -21.12 8.61 -3.42
N LYS A 20 -20.43 9.32 -3.83
CA LYS A 20 -19.15 9.41 -3.59
C LYS A 20 -18.77 9.28 -2.28
N PRO A 21 -19.40 9.61 -1.47
CA PRO A 21 -19.04 9.53 -0.13
C PRO A 21 -18.61 8.18 0.30
N ASP A 22 -19.09 7.23 -0.33
CA ASP A 22 -18.67 5.99 0.03
C ASP A 22 -17.29 5.78 -0.01
N THR A 23 -16.67 6.24 -0.97
CA THR A 23 -15.28 6.00 -1.06
C THR A 23 -14.56 6.58 0.07
N ALA A 24 -15.07 7.60 0.58
CA ALA A 24 -14.37 8.26 1.62
C ALA A 24 -14.27 7.40 2.84
N GLN A 25 -15.11 6.46 2.96
CA GLN A 25 -15.07 5.67 4.09
C GLN A 25 -14.01 4.66 4.08
N GLU A 26 -13.45 4.34 2.97
CA GLU A 26 -12.45 3.34 2.95
C GLU A 26 -11.19 3.82 3.53
N LYS A 27 -10.57 3.06 4.41
CA LYS A 27 -9.31 3.39 4.93
C LYS A 27 -8.29 3.30 3.90
N LYS A 28 -7.57 4.34 3.69
CA LYS A 28 -6.48 4.32 2.76
C LYS A 28 -5.24 3.82 3.42
N VAL A 29 -4.62 2.87 2.80
CA VAL A 29 -3.34 2.35 3.26
C VAL A 29 -2.25 3.31 2.78
N TRP A 30 -1.24 3.51 3.60
CA TRP A 30 -0.12 4.35 3.21
C TRP A 30 0.60 3.78 1.99
N THR A 31 0.86 4.63 1.05
CA THR A 31 1.70 4.27 -0.09
C THR A 31 2.69 5.41 -0.28
N PRO A 32 3.87 5.09 -0.83
CA PRO A 32 4.86 6.16 -1.01
C PRO A 32 4.45 7.10 -2.12
N ASN A 33 5.02 8.29 -2.07
CA ASN A 33 4.77 9.33 -3.05
C ASN A 33 5.51 9.16 -4.32
N LYS A 34 6.19 8.08 -4.54
CA LYS A 34 6.97 7.89 -5.73
C LYS A 34 6.57 6.61 -6.41
N VAL A 35 6.98 6.46 -7.65
CA VAL A 35 6.70 5.25 -8.40
C VAL A 35 7.51 4.11 -7.82
N ILE A 36 6.88 2.97 -7.64
CA ILE A 36 7.53 1.76 -7.17
C ILE A 36 7.47 0.76 -8.33
N PRO A 37 8.56 0.65 -9.10
CA PRO A 37 8.50 -0.16 -10.32
C PRO A 37 8.10 -1.61 -10.12
N VAL A 38 8.50 -2.21 -9.01
CA VAL A 38 8.17 -3.63 -8.78
C VAL A 38 6.66 -3.82 -8.62
N ALA A 39 5.94 -2.79 -8.25
CA ALA A 39 4.50 -2.90 -8.05
C ALA A 39 3.76 -3.20 -9.34
N GLU A 40 4.43 -2.96 -10.47
CA GLU A 40 3.86 -3.27 -11.76
C GLU A 40 3.59 -4.77 -11.89
N PHE A 41 4.35 -5.58 -11.18
CA PHE A 41 4.22 -7.03 -11.23
C PHE A 41 3.43 -7.59 -10.05
N TYR A 42 2.76 -6.71 -9.30
CA TYR A 42 1.93 -7.19 -8.21
C TYR A 42 0.46 -7.10 -8.63
N PRO A 43 -0.32 -8.17 -8.46
CA PRO A 43 -1.73 -8.13 -8.84
C PRO A 43 -2.46 -7.00 -8.12
N GLY A 44 -3.06 -6.10 -8.87
CA GLY A 44 -3.76 -4.96 -8.30
C GLY A 44 -2.91 -3.72 -8.12
N GLY A 45 -1.61 -3.79 -8.41
CA GLY A 45 -0.75 -2.62 -8.41
C GLY A 45 -0.27 -2.20 -7.04
N VAL A 46 0.25 -0.98 -6.95
CA VAL A 46 0.92 -0.50 -5.75
C VAL A 46 -0.02 -0.47 -4.54
N GLU A 47 -1.25 -0.10 -4.74
CA GLU A 47 -2.18 -0.03 -3.61
C GLU A 47 -2.47 -1.40 -3.05
N ALA A 48 -2.70 -2.38 -3.92
CA ALA A 48 -2.95 -3.74 -3.45
C ALA A 48 -1.72 -4.32 -2.78
N MET A 49 -0.55 -4.01 -3.31
CA MET A 49 0.70 -4.50 -2.75
C MET A 49 0.89 -4.01 -1.31
N TYR A 50 0.71 -2.70 -1.10
CA TYR A 50 0.88 -2.15 0.24
C TYR A 50 -0.26 -2.54 1.17
N LYS A 51 -1.45 -2.73 0.64
CA LYS A 51 -2.57 -3.19 1.43
C LYS A 51 -2.27 -4.58 1.99
N ASP A 52 -1.81 -5.49 1.15
CA ASP A 52 -1.48 -6.83 1.59
C ASP A 52 -0.31 -6.81 2.56
N LEU A 53 0.68 -5.96 2.29
CA LEU A 53 1.84 -5.84 3.14
C LEU A 53 1.43 -5.41 4.55
N TYR A 54 0.64 -4.35 4.64
CA TYR A 54 0.27 -3.82 5.96
C TYR A 54 -0.73 -4.71 6.68
N LYS A 55 -1.44 -5.55 5.97
CA LYS A 55 -2.32 -6.50 6.58
C LYS A 55 -1.53 -7.53 7.38
N GLU A 56 -0.34 -7.89 6.89
CA GLU A 56 0.49 -8.87 7.55
C GLU A 56 1.55 -8.28 8.48
N LEU A 57 1.75 -6.99 8.43
CA LEU A 57 2.80 -6.34 9.19
C LEU A 57 2.49 -6.35 10.67
N LYS A 58 3.46 -6.77 11.48
CA LYS A 58 3.32 -6.73 12.92
C LYS A 58 4.34 -5.77 13.47
N TYR A 59 3.87 -4.81 14.23
CA TYR A 59 4.77 -3.83 14.82
C TYR A 59 5.65 -4.53 15.85
N PRO A 60 6.97 -4.47 15.72
CA PRO A 60 7.85 -5.18 16.66
C PRO A 60 7.61 -4.67 18.08
N PRO A 61 7.55 -5.57 19.07
CA PRO A 61 7.25 -5.15 20.45
C PRO A 61 8.21 -4.13 20.99
N LEU A 62 9.50 -4.28 20.69
CA LEU A 62 10.50 -3.33 21.17
C LEU A 62 10.27 -1.96 20.54
N ALA A 63 9.94 -1.94 19.28
CA ALA A 63 9.69 -0.67 18.59
C ALA A 63 8.43 -0.01 19.15
N ARG A 64 7.42 -0.80 19.44
CA ARG A 64 6.20 -0.25 19.99
C ARG A 64 6.45 0.32 21.38
N ARG A 65 7.19 -0.42 22.21
CA ARG A 65 7.48 0.01 23.56
C ARG A 65 8.29 1.30 23.58
N ASN A 66 9.23 1.42 22.68
CA ASN A 66 10.10 2.58 22.61
C ASN A 66 9.62 3.64 21.63
N ARG A 67 8.41 3.45 21.09
CA ARG A 67 7.80 4.41 20.16
C ARG A 67 8.67 4.72 18.97
N VAL A 68 9.30 3.69 18.44
CA VAL A 68 10.15 3.83 17.26
C VAL A 68 9.26 3.86 16.04
N GLN A 69 9.38 4.91 15.25
CA GLN A 69 8.64 5.09 14.02
C GLN A 69 9.61 5.51 12.94
N GLY A 70 9.26 5.32 11.70
CA GLY A 70 10.11 5.76 10.61
C GLY A 70 9.96 4.87 9.40
N GLU A 71 10.71 5.22 8.38
CA GLU A 71 10.66 4.52 7.11
C GLU A 71 11.80 3.55 7.01
N VAL A 72 11.50 2.31 6.68
CA VAL A 72 12.51 1.30 6.38
C VAL A 72 12.56 1.20 4.86
N ILE A 73 13.76 1.19 4.30
CA ILE A 73 13.90 1.02 2.86
C ILE A 73 14.62 -0.28 2.61
N LEU A 74 13.98 -1.14 1.82
CA LEU A 74 14.53 -2.43 1.45
C LEU A 74 14.91 -2.47 0.00
N SER A 75 15.95 -3.23 -0.32
CA SER A 75 16.19 -3.61 -1.69
C SER A 75 16.12 -5.13 -1.76
N PHE A 76 15.72 -5.64 -2.90
CA PHE A 76 15.68 -7.07 -3.13
C PHE A 76 15.65 -7.33 -4.62
N VAL A 77 15.76 -8.59 -4.99
CA VAL A 77 15.70 -8.99 -6.39
C VAL A 77 14.37 -9.68 -6.62
N LEU A 78 13.64 -9.24 -7.63
CA LEU A 78 12.47 -9.96 -8.10
C LEU A 78 12.97 -10.84 -9.23
N ASN A 79 12.86 -12.15 -9.04
CA ASN A 79 13.39 -13.11 -9.99
C ASN A 79 12.42 -13.33 -11.16
N GLU A 80 12.93 -13.95 -12.21
CA GLU A 80 12.15 -14.17 -13.41
C GLU A 80 10.85 -14.89 -13.18
N ASP A 81 10.81 -15.76 -12.17
CA ASP A 81 9.62 -16.56 -11.89
C ASP A 81 8.69 -15.92 -10.86
N GLY A 82 8.98 -14.71 -10.42
CA GLY A 82 8.15 -14.03 -9.44
C GLY A 82 8.60 -14.20 -8.00
N SER A 83 9.62 -15.06 -7.77
CA SER A 83 10.14 -15.20 -6.41
C SER A 83 11.04 -14.03 -6.07
N THR A 84 11.29 -13.83 -4.78
CA THR A 84 12.13 -12.72 -4.34
C THR A 84 13.33 -13.26 -3.58
N SER A 85 14.44 -12.53 -3.67
CA SER A 85 15.68 -12.95 -3.01
C SER A 85 16.59 -11.76 -2.76
N SER A 86 17.71 -12.00 -2.11
CA SER A 86 18.77 -11.01 -1.90
C SER A 86 18.27 -9.74 -1.20
N PHE A 87 17.55 -9.94 -0.11
CA PHE A 87 17.02 -8.81 0.64
C PHE A 87 18.11 -8.07 1.38
N LYS A 88 18.04 -6.74 1.34
CA LYS A 88 18.99 -5.90 2.04
C LYS A 88 18.24 -4.70 2.60
N VAL A 89 18.51 -4.35 3.85
CA VAL A 89 17.92 -3.18 4.47
C VAL A 89 18.82 -1.99 4.20
N LEU A 90 18.35 -1.06 3.39
CA LEU A 90 19.15 0.12 3.05
C LEU A 90 18.98 1.22 4.08
N ARG A 91 17.81 1.29 4.71
CA ARG A 91 17.55 2.26 5.74
C ARG A 91 16.72 1.58 6.80
N ASN A 92 17.14 1.68 8.04
CA ASN A 92 16.49 0.97 9.14
C ASN A 92 16.02 1.95 10.19
N ALA A 93 14.79 1.80 10.65
CA ALA A 93 14.32 2.62 11.76
C ALA A 93 14.74 2.03 13.10
N GLY A 94 15.19 0.78 13.11
CA GLY A 94 15.69 0.16 14.32
C GLY A 94 14.64 -0.63 15.08
N ALA A 95 15.05 -1.22 16.18
CA ALA A 95 14.18 -1.95 17.11
C ALA A 95 13.38 -3.07 16.43
N GLY A 96 13.97 -3.72 15.45
CA GLY A 96 13.34 -4.86 14.78
C GLY A 96 12.51 -4.48 13.56
N THR A 97 12.39 -3.20 13.22
CA THR A 97 11.55 -2.80 12.10
C THR A 97 12.11 -3.29 10.77
N GLY A 98 13.45 -3.28 10.62
CA GLY A 98 14.04 -3.76 9.38
C GLY A 98 13.77 -5.24 9.15
N GLU A 99 13.92 -6.05 10.18
CA GLU A 99 13.66 -7.48 10.07
C GLU A 99 12.20 -7.74 9.75
N GLU A 100 11.31 -7.00 10.38
CA GLU A 100 9.88 -7.19 10.12
C GLU A 100 9.55 -6.78 8.69
N ALA A 101 10.16 -5.72 8.20
CA ALA A 101 9.93 -5.28 6.82
C ALA A 101 10.35 -6.38 5.84
N VAL A 102 11.49 -7.01 6.07
CA VAL A 102 11.94 -8.10 5.21
C VAL A 102 10.93 -9.25 5.27
N ARG A 103 10.49 -9.60 6.48
CA ARG A 103 9.57 -10.71 6.64
C ARG A 103 8.28 -10.52 5.85
N VAL A 104 7.69 -9.32 5.94
CA VAL A 104 6.41 -9.11 5.26
C VAL A 104 6.56 -9.00 3.75
N VAL A 105 7.66 -8.43 3.27
CA VAL A 105 7.85 -8.36 1.83
C VAL A 105 8.04 -9.76 1.26
N GLN A 106 8.67 -10.66 2.01
CA GLN A 106 8.82 -12.03 1.57
C GLN A 106 7.49 -12.75 1.41
N LEU A 107 6.44 -12.26 2.05
CA LEU A 107 5.12 -12.88 1.94
C LEU A 107 4.36 -12.42 0.71
N LEU A 108 4.82 -11.35 0.06
CA LEU A 108 4.12 -10.84 -1.11
C LEU A 108 4.31 -11.78 -2.29
N LYS A 109 3.25 -11.95 -3.07
CA LYS A 109 3.28 -12.86 -4.20
C LYS A 109 3.25 -12.05 -5.50
N PHE A 110 4.39 -11.93 -6.10
CA PHE A 110 4.51 -11.18 -7.35
C PHE A 110 4.24 -12.08 -8.56
N ASP A 111 3.76 -11.48 -9.62
CA ASP A 111 3.67 -12.18 -10.90
C ASP A 111 5.07 -12.28 -11.48
N ALA A 112 5.29 -13.27 -12.30
CA ALA A 112 6.60 -13.49 -12.91
C ALA A 112 6.87 -12.40 -13.94
N PRO A 113 7.93 -11.62 -13.78
CA PRO A 113 8.23 -10.58 -14.75
C PRO A 113 8.91 -11.13 -16.02
N GLY A 114 9.45 -12.33 -15.93
CA GLY A 114 10.15 -12.91 -17.08
C GLY A 114 11.61 -12.49 -17.18
N TYR A 115 12.06 -11.68 -16.27
CA TYR A 115 13.45 -11.28 -16.18
C TYR A 115 13.73 -10.84 -14.75
N LYS A 116 14.99 -10.82 -14.37
CA LYS A 116 15.34 -10.38 -13.03
C LYS A 116 15.35 -8.89 -12.96
N MET A 117 14.87 -8.32 -11.87
CA MET A 117 14.97 -6.90 -11.67
C MET A 117 15.28 -6.59 -10.22
N ASN A 118 16.01 -5.51 -10.01
CA ASN A 118 16.29 -5.02 -8.68
C ASN A 118 15.11 -4.16 -8.24
N ALA A 119 14.69 -4.34 -7.00
CA ALA A 119 13.54 -3.61 -6.49
C ALA A 119 13.93 -2.89 -5.21
N THR A 120 13.30 -1.76 -4.97
CA THR A 120 13.49 -1.00 -3.75
C THR A 120 12.12 -0.57 -3.28
N MET A 121 11.83 -0.82 -2.00
CA MET A 121 10.53 -0.48 -1.44
C MET A 121 10.68 0.21 -0.10
N PRO A 122 10.01 1.34 0.10
CA PRO A 122 9.95 1.95 1.42
C PRO A 122 8.75 1.37 2.18
N ILE A 123 8.93 1.14 3.47
CA ILE A 123 7.87 0.66 4.33
C ILE A 123 7.81 1.57 5.55
N LEU A 124 6.70 2.25 5.73
CA LEU A 124 6.54 3.18 6.83
C LEU A 124 6.03 2.46 8.06
N PHE A 125 6.73 2.64 9.18
CA PHE A 125 6.29 2.15 10.48
C PHE A 125 5.77 3.35 11.26
N LYS A 126 4.50 3.32 11.58
CA LYS A 126 3.88 4.44 12.28
C LYS A 126 2.91 3.91 13.30
N LEU A 127 2.98 4.46 14.52
CA LEU A 127 2.10 4.06 15.62
C LEU A 127 0.80 4.85 15.64
#